data_f9ffbae5df21f0d7e05591c82b7f1206
#
_entry.id   f9ffbae5df21f0d7e05591c82b7f1206
#
_cell.length_a   1.000
_cell.length_b   1.000
_cell.length_c   1.000
_cell.angle_alpha   90.00
_cell.angle_beta   90.00
_cell.angle_gamma   90.00
#
_symmetry.space_group_name_H-M   'P 1'
#
loop_
_entity.id
_entity.type
_entity.pdbx_description
1 polymer ?
#
loop_
_entity_poly.entity_id
_entity_poly.type
_entity_poly.pdbx_seq_one_letter_code
_entity_poly.pdbx_strand_id
1 'polypeptide(L)'
;KNGANPSLSRSCKASGPAGVSQNARQDHHRRGSTLTNLLASPRPLRQTAVAALALLLMASPAFAHHPFGMGESGALTAWQGLLSGLGHPLLGPDHLLFLLALGFVGLQRPLRWVLPLLAIGLGGSLLSQFIPLPDAVAPWAEALVSLSLAVEGLIALSMAPAAWLLPLFGLHGFLLGSTIVGAEPSPLLSYFLGLLLAQGSVLLLVTAWSQGLVERLGAQGRRLGAGIWIGIGMAFAWVALID
;
A
#
# COMPACT_ATOMS: atom_id res chain seq x y z
N LYS A 1 66.04 41.70 30.48
CA LYS A 1 66.14 43.10 29.94
C LYS A 1 64.82 43.37 29.23
N ASN A 2 64.00 44.12 29.91
CA ASN A 2 63.28 45.28 29.51
C ASN A 2 62.45 45.14 28.20
N GLY A 3 61.23 45.47 28.10
CA GLY A 3 60.42 46.30 28.97
C GLY A 3 59.15 46.68 28.19
N ALA A 4 58.19 47.05 28.95
CA ALA A 4 57.14 48.03 28.64
C ALA A 4 55.96 47.63 27.70
N ASN A 5 54.84 47.40 28.37
CA ASN A 5 53.51 47.82 27.99
C ASN A 5 53.43 49.37 27.93
N PRO A 6 52.60 50.01 27.11
CA PRO A 6 51.23 50.32 27.66
C PRO A 6 50.08 50.50 26.64
N SER A 7 48.94 50.46 27.25
CA SER A 7 47.70 51.30 27.21
C SER A 7 46.61 50.94 26.16
N LEU A 8 45.56 50.33 26.65
CA LEU A 8 44.24 50.90 26.92
C LEU A 8 43.69 51.91 25.87
N SER A 9 42.72 51.47 25.07
CA SER A 9 41.53 52.33 24.89
C SER A 9 40.29 51.47 24.66
N ARG A 10 39.38 51.55 25.63
CA ARG A 10 38.00 51.03 25.55
C ARG A 10 37.23 51.91 24.56
N SER A 11 36.57 51.29 23.59
CA SER A 11 35.45 51.89 22.88
C SER A 11 34.25 50.99 23.02
N CYS A 12 33.36 51.33 23.95
CA CYS A 12 32.03 50.82 24.04
C CYS A 12 31.22 51.31 22.84
N LYS A 13 30.84 50.44 21.95
CA LYS A 13 29.75 50.65 21.00
C LYS A 13 28.55 49.83 21.44
N ALA A 14 27.54 50.53 21.89
CA ALA A 14 26.20 50.02 22.16
C ALA A 14 25.64 49.43 20.88
N SER A 15 25.35 48.12 20.87
CA SER A 15 24.55 47.43 19.85
C SER A 15 23.13 47.37 20.35
N GLY A 16 22.24 48.17 19.75
CA GLY A 16 20.79 48.11 19.97
C GLY A 16 20.16 46.81 19.43
N PRO A 17 18.97 46.44 19.98
CA PRO A 17 18.29 45.22 19.57
C PRO A 17 17.45 45.48 18.33
N ALA A 18 17.97 45.12 17.15
CA ALA A 18 17.18 45.06 15.90
C ALA A 18 17.61 43.89 15.04
N GLY A 19 16.95 42.76 15.16
CA GLY A 19 17.27 41.59 14.33
C GLY A 19 16.34 40.39 14.45
N VAL A 20 15.33 40.42 15.32
CA VAL A 20 14.51 39.18 15.60
C VAL A 20 13.16 39.12 14.83
N SER A 21 12.77 40.17 14.09
CA SER A 21 11.41 40.26 13.55
C SER A 21 11.25 39.87 12.07
N GLN A 22 12.31 39.65 11.30
CA GLN A 22 12.14 39.40 9.85
C GLN A 22 12.13 37.91 9.46
N ASN A 23 12.79 37.03 10.20
CA ASN A 23 12.80 35.59 9.87
C ASN A 23 11.47 34.88 10.18
N ALA A 24 10.74 35.32 11.20
CA ALA A 24 9.45 34.73 11.55
C ALA A 24 8.34 35.01 10.51
N ARG A 25 8.41 36.12 9.79
CA ARG A 25 7.45 36.45 8.71
C ARG A 25 7.73 35.72 7.39
N GLN A 26 8.98 35.38 7.11
CA GLN A 26 9.33 34.63 5.89
C GLN A 26 8.91 33.15 5.99
N ASP A 27 8.96 32.54 7.17
CA ASP A 27 8.53 31.15 7.34
C ASP A 27 7.00 30.95 7.24
N HIS A 28 6.21 31.94 7.66
CA HIS A 28 4.76 31.89 7.47
C HIS A 28 4.35 32.03 5.99
N HIS A 29 5.08 32.81 5.19
CA HIS A 29 4.80 32.97 3.76
C HIS A 29 5.20 31.73 2.95
N ARG A 30 6.25 30.99 3.35
CA ARG A 30 6.66 29.74 2.70
C ARG A 30 5.71 28.58 2.98
N ARG A 31 5.06 28.51 4.14
CA ARG A 31 4.08 27.46 4.47
C ARG A 31 2.75 27.64 3.74
N GLY A 32 2.36 28.87 3.44
CA GLY A 32 1.14 29.15 2.67
C GLY A 32 1.25 28.79 1.18
N SER A 33 2.45 28.93 0.59
CA SER A 33 2.65 28.70 -0.84
C SER A 33 2.70 27.20 -1.23
N THR A 34 3.04 26.31 -0.30
CA THR A 34 3.06 24.85 -0.57
C THR A 34 1.66 24.23 -0.63
N LEU A 35 0.74 24.69 0.19
CA LEU A 35 -0.66 24.22 0.15
C LEU A 35 -1.41 24.72 -1.09
N THR A 36 -1.16 25.96 -1.51
CA THR A 36 -1.77 26.52 -2.74
C THR A 36 -1.23 25.86 -4.00
N ASN A 37 0.03 25.43 -4.04
CA ASN A 37 0.61 24.73 -5.18
C ASN A 37 0.12 23.27 -5.31
N LEU A 38 -0.22 22.59 -4.21
CA LEU A 38 -0.85 21.27 -4.23
C LEU A 38 -2.32 21.34 -4.73
N LEU A 39 -2.98 22.48 -4.52
CA LEU A 39 -4.33 22.73 -5.03
C LEU A 39 -4.34 23.22 -6.49
N ALA A 40 -3.20 23.64 -7.03
CA ALA A 40 -3.01 24.14 -8.39
C ALA A 40 -2.53 23.08 -9.39
N SER A 41 -2.67 21.77 -9.09
CA SER A 41 -2.39 20.72 -10.07
C SER A 41 -3.31 20.88 -11.29
N PRO A 42 -2.82 20.64 -12.51
CA PRO A 42 -3.62 20.82 -13.74
C PRO A 42 -4.92 20.03 -13.63
N ARG A 43 -6.03 20.67 -13.93
CA ARG A 43 -7.39 20.11 -13.83
C ARG A 43 -7.55 18.68 -14.37
N PRO A 44 -6.88 18.27 -15.49
CA PRO A 44 -7.01 16.91 -15.99
C PRO A 44 -6.45 15.86 -15.01
N LEU A 45 -5.33 16.13 -14.31
CA LEU A 45 -4.72 15.18 -13.38
C LEU A 45 -5.60 14.94 -12.13
N ARG A 46 -6.29 15.98 -11.66
CA ARG A 46 -7.26 15.86 -10.56
C ARG A 46 -8.50 15.08 -11.00
N GLN A 47 -9.00 15.36 -12.18
CA GLN A 47 -10.18 14.67 -12.72
C GLN A 47 -9.90 13.19 -12.97
N THR A 48 -8.74 12.85 -13.52
CA THR A 48 -8.34 11.44 -13.70
C THR A 48 -8.11 10.73 -12.36
N ALA A 49 -7.51 11.39 -11.37
CA ALA A 49 -7.34 10.80 -10.03
C ALA A 49 -8.67 10.58 -9.31
N VAL A 50 -9.60 11.54 -9.40
CA VAL A 50 -10.96 11.42 -8.84
C VAL A 50 -11.76 10.35 -9.57
N ALA A 51 -11.68 10.30 -10.91
CA ALA A 51 -12.35 9.27 -11.71
C ALA A 51 -11.79 7.86 -11.42
N ALA A 52 -10.46 7.73 -11.31
CA ALA A 52 -9.82 6.46 -10.94
C ALA A 52 -10.21 6.02 -9.53
N LEU A 53 -10.25 6.94 -8.57
CA LEU A 53 -10.71 6.67 -7.21
C LEU A 53 -12.19 6.29 -7.18
N ALA A 54 -13.03 6.99 -7.93
CA ALA A 54 -14.45 6.67 -8.04
C ALA A 54 -14.68 5.29 -8.68
N LEU A 55 -13.93 4.94 -9.74
CA LEU A 55 -13.97 3.61 -10.36
C LEU A 55 -13.51 2.51 -9.40
N LEU A 56 -12.46 2.76 -8.61
CA LEU A 56 -12.00 1.84 -7.56
C LEU A 56 -13.04 1.65 -6.45
N LEU A 57 -13.71 2.72 -6.05
CA LEU A 57 -14.77 2.67 -5.02
C LEU A 57 -16.09 2.06 -5.54
N MET A 58 -16.34 2.09 -6.85
CA MET A 58 -17.50 1.45 -7.48
C MET A 58 -17.26 0.00 -7.86
N ALA A 59 -16.03 -0.49 -7.81
CA ALA A 59 -15.72 -1.91 -7.94
C ALA A 59 -16.22 -2.61 -6.69
N SER A 60 -17.46 -3.08 -6.74
CA SER A 60 -18.07 -3.83 -5.64
C SER A 60 -17.25 -5.09 -5.37
N PRO A 61 -16.90 -5.40 -4.10
CA PRO A 61 -16.24 -6.65 -3.73
C PRO A 61 -16.96 -7.90 -4.26
N ALA A 62 -18.30 -7.84 -4.37
CA ALA A 62 -19.12 -8.94 -4.87
C ALA A 62 -18.75 -9.43 -6.29
N PHE A 63 -18.21 -8.57 -7.15
CA PHE A 63 -17.75 -9.00 -8.48
C PHE A 63 -16.37 -9.66 -8.48
N ALA A 64 -15.61 -9.54 -7.40
CA ALA A 64 -14.27 -10.13 -7.30
C ALA A 64 -14.30 -11.62 -6.97
N HIS A 65 -15.37 -12.12 -6.35
CA HIS A 65 -15.45 -13.51 -5.86
C HIS A 65 -15.61 -14.55 -6.98
N HIS A 66 -16.15 -14.18 -8.15
CA HIS A 66 -16.33 -15.12 -9.28
C HIS A 66 -16.07 -14.44 -10.63
N PRO A 67 -14.84 -13.97 -10.90
CA PRO A 67 -14.57 -13.12 -12.07
C PRO A 67 -14.77 -13.81 -13.43
N PHE A 68 -14.92 -15.13 -13.50
CA PHE A 68 -15.02 -15.86 -14.77
C PHE A 68 -16.01 -17.04 -14.72
N GLY A 69 -17.17 -16.88 -14.09
CA GLY A 69 -18.25 -17.87 -14.16
C GLY A 69 -17.98 -19.17 -13.38
N MET A 70 -17.15 -19.11 -12.34
CA MET A 70 -16.84 -20.26 -11.48
C MET A 70 -18.02 -20.79 -10.64
N GLY A 71 -19.22 -20.23 -10.84
CA GLY A 71 -20.46 -20.67 -10.17
C GLY A 71 -21.42 -21.46 -11.05
N GLU A 72 -21.14 -21.60 -12.35
CA GLU A 72 -21.99 -22.40 -13.23
C GLU A 72 -21.54 -23.85 -13.27
N SER A 73 -22.50 -24.78 -13.30
CA SER A 73 -22.41 -26.22 -13.13
C SER A 73 -21.63 -26.95 -14.25
N GLY A 74 -20.36 -26.62 -14.43
CA GLY A 74 -19.46 -27.28 -15.37
C GLY A 74 -18.05 -27.46 -14.77
N ALA A 75 -17.35 -28.54 -15.15
CA ALA A 75 -15.96 -28.74 -14.78
C ALA A 75 -15.12 -27.58 -15.31
N LEU A 76 -14.36 -26.92 -14.42
CA LEU A 76 -13.45 -25.83 -14.79
C LEU A 76 -12.36 -26.33 -15.74
N THR A 77 -12.09 -25.58 -16.79
CA THR A 77 -10.95 -25.85 -17.68
C THR A 77 -9.65 -25.25 -17.11
N ALA A 78 -8.51 -25.81 -17.50
CA ALA A 78 -7.20 -25.24 -17.13
C ALA A 78 -7.08 -23.76 -17.53
N TRP A 79 -7.65 -23.36 -18.67
CA TRP A 79 -7.63 -21.97 -19.13
C TRP A 79 -8.44 -21.05 -18.22
N GLN A 80 -9.62 -21.46 -17.79
CA GLN A 80 -10.44 -20.72 -16.81
C GLN A 80 -9.72 -20.60 -15.47
N GLY A 81 -9.07 -21.67 -15.00
CA GLY A 81 -8.23 -21.62 -13.82
C GLY A 81 -7.11 -20.60 -13.95
N LEU A 82 -6.37 -20.58 -15.06
CA LEU A 82 -5.30 -19.62 -15.30
C LEU A 82 -5.82 -18.16 -15.30
N LEU A 83 -6.90 -17.90 -16.04
CA LEU A 83 -7.48 -16.56 -16.10
C LEU A 83 -8.02 -16.09 -14.75
N SER A 84 -8.63 -17.00 -13.97
CA SER A 84 -9.08 -16.70 -12.62
C SER A 84 -7.91 -16.37 -11.70
N GLY A 85 -6.84 -17.15 -11.74
CA GLY A 85 -5.63 -16.88 -10.96
C GLY A 85 -4.95 -15.56 -11.32
N LEU A 86 -4.95 -15.19 -12.61
CA LEU A 86 -4.46 -13.89 -13.08
C LEU A 86 -5.40 -12.76 -12.66
N GLY A 87 -6.70 -12.95 -12.84
CA GLY A 87 -7.71 -11.91 -12.65
C GLY A 87 -7.98 -11.59 -11.20
N HIS A 88 -8.05 -12.58 -10.33
CA HIS A 88 -8.49 -12.39 -8.96
C HIS A 88 -7.65 -11.34 -8.20
N PRO A 89 -6.32 -11.42 -8.12
CA PRO A 89 -5.53 -10.41 -7.42
C PRO A 89 -5.49 -9.05 -8.12
N LEU A 90 -5.85 -8.97 -9.40
CA LEU A 90 -5.86 -7.72 -10.17
C LEU A 90 -7.23 -7.04 -10.20
N LEU A 91 -8.31 -7.80 -10.10
CA LEU A 91 -9.68 -7.30 -10.15
C LEU A 91 -10.28 -7.11 -8.75
N GLY A 92 -9.75 -7.81 -7.73
CA GLY A 92 -10.08 -7.56 -6.33
C GLY A 92 -9.46 -6.25 -5.85
N PRO A 93 -10.25 -5.19 -5.56
CA PRO A 93 -9.70 -3.88 -5.25
C PRO A 93 -8.85 -3.88 -3.98
N ASP A 94 -9.20 -4.63 -2.97
CA ASP A 94 -8.45 -4.82 -1.73
C ASP A 94 -7.10 -5.51 -1.97
N HIS A 95 -7.09 -6.59 -2.75
CA HIS A 95 -5.88 -7.34 -3.11
C HIS A 95 -4.93 -6.50 -3.98
N LEU A 96 -5.47 -5.83 -5.01
CA LEU A 96 -4.66 -4.96 -5.86
C LEU A 96 -4.07 -3.78 -5.08
N LEU A 97 -4.88 -3.13 -4.25
CA LEU A 97 -4.44 -2.01 -3.44
C LEU A 97 -3.37 -2.43 -2.43
N PHE A 98 -3.50 -3.61 -1.81
CA PHE A 98 -2.49 -4.18 -0.95
C PHE A 98 -1.16 -4.38 -1.70
N LEU A 99 -1.18 -4.99 -2.89
CA LEU A 99 0.02 -5.14 -3.70
C LEU A 99 0.67 -3.80 -4.08
N LEU A 100 -0.14 -2.78 -4.40
CA LEU A 100 0.35 -1.45 -4.73
C LEU A 100 0.91 -0.71 -3.51
N ALA A 101 0.29 -0.88 -2.34
CA ALA A 101 0.71 -0.25 -1.09
C ALA A 101 2.08 -0.72 -0.63
N LEU A 102 2.51 -1.94 -0.97
CA LEU A 102 3.87 -2.44 -0.73
C LEU A 102 4.96 -1.52 -1.30
N GLY A 103 4.71 -0.87 -2.44
CA GLY A 103 5.63 0.13 -3.02
C GLY A 103 5.76 1.40 -2.19
N PHE A 104 4.77 1.65 -1.34
CA PHE A 104 4.66 2.84 -0.52
C PHE A 104 5.25 2.67 0.88
N VAL A 105 5.36 1.44 1.36
CA VAL A 105 5.84 1.10 2.71
C VAL A 105 7.27 1.57 2.97
N GLY A 106 8.09 1.74 1.93
CA GLY A 106 9.47 2.20 2.08
C GLY A 106 10.41 1.11 2.59
N LEU A 107 10.25 -0.11 2.11
CA LEU A 107 11.09 -1.24 2.46
C LEU A 107 12.55 -1.00 2.13
N GLN A 108 13.46 -1.33 3.05
CA GLN A 108 14.87 -1.44 2.73
C GLN A 108 15.09 -2.68 1.85
N ARG A 109 15.79 -2.51 0.71
CA ARG A 109 16.06 -3.59 -0.24
C ARG A 109 14.79 -4.33 -0.66
N PRO A 110 13.81 -3.64 -1.28
CA PRO A 110 12.46 -4.18 -1.53
C PRO A 110 12.47 -5.47 -2.35
N LEU A 111 13.39 -5.64 -3.31
CA LEU A 111 13.51 -6.87 -4.12
C LEU A 111 13.75 -8.14 -3.29
N ARG A 112 14.35 -8.04 -2.11
CA ARG A 112 14.55 -9.19 -1.22
C ARG A 112 13.26 -9.72 -0.60
N TRP A 113 12.22 -8.90 -0.58
CA TRP A 113 10.91 -9.26 -0.05
C TRP A 113 10.04 -10.02 -1.06
N VAL A 114 10.33 -9.91 -2.35
CA VAL A 114 9.51 -10.51 -3.41
C VAL A 114 9.36 -12.02 -3.21
N LEU A 115 10.46 -12.74 -3.08
CA LEU A 115 10.42 -14.20 -2.96
C LEU A 115 9.76 -14.68 -1.66
N PRO A 116 10.09 -14.14 -0.45
CA PRO A 116 9.39 -14.51 0.78
C PRO A 116 7.89 -14.22 0.74
N LEU A 117 7.47 -13.06 0.21
CA LEU A 117 6.06 -12.70 0.10
C LEU A 117 5.34 -13.67 -0.84
N LEU A 118 5.88 -13.92 -2.04
CA LEU A 118 5.29 -14.88 -2.97
C LEU A 118 5.19 -16.29 -2.37
N ALA A 119 6.25 -16.75 -1.71
CA ALA A 119 6.25 -18.08 -1.09
C ALA A 119 5.16 -18.19 -0.01
N ILE A 120 5.01 -17.17 0.83
CA ILE A 120 3.99 -17.15 1.89
C ILE A 120 2.58 -16.96 1.31
N GLY A 121 2.41 -16.11 0.30
CA GLY A 121 1.13 -15.92 -0.37
C GLY A 121 0.64 -17.20 -1.05
N LEU A 122 1.48 -17.83 -1.88
CA LEU A 122 1.15 -19.12 -2.50
C LEU A 122 0.97 -20.23 -1.46
N GLY A 123 1.76 -20.20 -0.38
CA GLY A 123 1.61 -21.10 0.76
C GLY A 123 0.26 -20.94 1.46
N GLY A 124 -0.21 -19.71 1.63
CA GLY A 124 -1.56 -19.40 2.11
C GLY A 124 -2.64 -19.95 1.19
N SER A 125 -2.51 -19.72 -0.13
CA SER A 125 -3.43 -20.28 -1.12
C SER A 125 -3.44 -21.81 -1.14
N LEU A 126 -2.29 -22.43 -0.95
CA LEU A 126 -2.22 -23.89 -0.82
C LEU A 126 -2.87 -24.38 0.49
N LEU A 127 -2.66 -23.66 1.58
CA LEU A 127 -3.22 -24.03 2.88
C LEU A 127 -4.76 -24.02 2.86
N SER A 128 -5.39 -23.11 2.14
CA SER A 128 -6.84 -23.06 1.99
C SER A 128 -7.45 -24.29 1.32
N GLN A 129 -6.66 -25.06 0.56
CA GLN A 129 -7.15 -26.31 -0.04
C GLN A 129 -7.35 -27.43 1.00
N PHE A 130 -6.72 -27.31 2.16
CA PHE A 130 -6.81 -28.28 3.27
C PHE A 130 -7.68 -27.80 4.43
N ILE A 131 -7.82 -26.48 4.55
CA ILE A 131 -8.58 -25.84 5.65
C ILE A 131 -9.67 -24.97 5.01
N PRO A 132 -10.88 -25.50 4.82
CA PRO A 132 -11.96 -24.71 4.25
C PRO A 132 -12.36 -23.57 5.20
N LEU A 133 -12.63 -22.40 4.63
CA LEU A 133 -13.12 -21.26 5.38
C LEU A 133 -14.63 -21.41 5.61
N PRO A 134 -15.12 -21.46 6.87
CA PRO A 134 -16.55 -21.52 7.13
C PRO A 134 -17.22 -20.19 6.72
N ASP A 135 -18.41 -20.25 6.13
CA ASP A 135 -19.17 -19.08 5.68
C ASP A 135 -19.38 -18.03 6.78
N ALA A 136 -19.60 -18.48 8.01
CA ALA A 136 -19.77 -17.58 9.16
C ALA A 136 -18.50 -16.76 9.51
N VAL A 137 -17.33 -17.18 9.05
CA VAL A 137 -16.04 -16.53 9.31
C VAL A 137 -15.56 -15.74 8.10
N ALA A 138 -16.09 -15.99 6.91
CA ALA A 138 -15.68 -15.36 5.67
C ALA A 138 -15.70 -13.81 5.75
N PRO A 139 -16.76 -13.13 6.24
CA PRO A 139 -16.78 -11.67 6.33
C PRO A 139 -15.66 -11.11 7.24
N TRP A 140 -15.33 -11.83 8.33
CA TRP A 140 -14.25 -11.44 9.23
C TRP A 140 -12.88 -11.59 8.57
N ALA A 141 -12.69 -12.64 7.78
CA ALA A 141 -11.46 -12.85 7.04
C ALA A 141 -11.27 -11.75 5.98
N GLU A 142 -12.32 -11.38 5.27
CA GLU A 142 -12.30 -10.27 4.30
C GLU A 142 -12.06 -8.93 4.98
N ALA A 143 -12.68 -8.68 6.13
CA ALA A 143 -12.40 -7.49 6.92
C ALA A 143 -10.93 -7.41 7.37
N LEU A 144 -10.33 -8.53 7.78
CA LEU A 144 -8.91 -8.59 8.15
C LEU A 144 -7.99 -8.35 6.96
N VAL A 145 -8.33 -8.89 5.78
CA VAL A 145 -7.59 -8.60 4.53
C VAL A 145 -7.68 -7.11 4.21
N SER A 146 -8.85 -6.52 4.29
CA SER A 146 -9.03 -5.07 4.09
C SER A 146 -8.25 -4.24 5.11
N LEU A 147 -8.25 -4.62 6.39
CA LEU A 147 -7.46 -3.97 7.45
C LEU A 147 -5.95 -4.07 7.23
N SER A 148 -5.48 -5.04 6.44
CA SER A 148 -4.06 -5.14 6.10
C SER A 148 -3.52 -3.88 5.40
N LEU A 149 -4.36 -3.18 4.61
CA LEU A 149 -4.03 -1.87 4.04
C LEU A 149 -3.74 -0.82 5.11
N ALA A 150 -4.51 -0.82 6.20
CA ALA A 150 -4.26 0.08 7.32
C ALA A 150 -2.94 -0.26 8.01
N VAL A 151 -2.60 -1.55 8.15
CA VAL A 151 -1.32 -1.97 8.71
C VAL A 151 -0.16 -1.55 7.82
N GLU A 152 -0.28 -1.65 6.48
CA GLU A 152 0.73 -1.13 5.56
C GLU A 152 0.93 0.38 5.70
N GLY A 153 -0.15 1.14 5.88
CA GLY A 153 -0.08 2.55 6.22
C GLY A 153 0.70 2.81 7.52
N LEU A 154 0.46 2.01 8.56
CA LEU A 154 1.22 2.09 9.83
C LEU A 154 2.69 1.73 9.65
N ILE A 155 3.01 0.73 8.82
CA ILE A 155 4.40 0.38 8.50
C ILE A 155 5.08 1.54 7.76
N ALA A 156 4.40 2.17 6.79
CA ALA A 156 4.90 3.34 6.08
C ALA A 156 5.20 4.53 7.01
N LEU A 157 4.44 4.66 8.11
CA LEU A 157 4.68 5.63 9.19
C LEU A 157 5.76 5.17 10.19
N SER A 158 6.33 3.99 10.02
CA SER A 158 7.26 3.35 10.97
C SER A 158 6.63 3.09 12.36
N MET A 159 5.31 2.94 12.43
CA MET A 159 4.55 2.61 13.64
C MET A 159 4.36 1.10 13.81
N ALA A 160 4.59 0.31 12.76
CA ALA A 160 4.55 -1.14 12.80
C ALA A 160 5.78 -1.72 12.07
N PRO A 161 6.29 -2.89 12.48
CA PRO A 161 7.42 -3.53 11.82
C PRO A 161 7.02 -4.12 10.46
N ALA A 162 7.90 -4.04 9.45
CA ALA A 162 7.67 -4.58 8.11
C ALA A 162 7.44 -6.12 8.10
N ALA A 163 7.86 -6.82 9.15
CA ALA A 163 7.63 -8.26 9.27
C ALA A 163 6.14 -8.66 9.24
N TRP A 164 5.24 -7.74 9.60
CA TRP A 164 3.79 -7.96 9.48
C TRP A 164 3.32 -8.20 8.05
N LEU A 165 4.07 -7.74 7.05
CA LEU A 165 3.74 -8.01 5.65
C LEU A 165 3.66 -9.51 5.34
N LEU A 166 4.46 -10.34 6.01
CA LEU A 166 4.47 -11.79 5.76
C LEU A 166 3.14 -12.45 6.13
N PRO A 167 2.66 -12.39 7.39
CA PRO A 167 1.38 -12.99 7.73
C PRO A 167 0.20 -12.35 6.99
N LEU A 168 0.24 -11.06 6.74
CA LEU A 168 -0.81 -10.38 5.97
C LEU A 168 -0.86 -10.88 4.53
N PHE A 169 0.30 -11.02 3.87
CA PHE A 169 0.35 -11.57 2.51
C PHE A 169 -0.10 -13.05 2.47
N GLY A 170 0.21 -13.82 3.50
CA GLY A 170 -0.28 -15.18 3.67
C GLY A 170 -1.81 -15.24 3.79
N LEU A 171 -2.41 -14.30 4.52
CA LEU A 171 -3.87 -14.18 4.65
C LEU A 171 -4.53 -13.83 3.30
N HIS A 172 -3.96 -12.86 2.55
CA HIS A 172 -4.41 -12.57 1.19
C HIS A 172 -4.34 -13.82 0.29
N GLY A 173 -3.23 -14.54 0.36
CA GLY A 173 -3.09 -15.80 -0.36
C GLY A 173 -4.13 -16.84 0.03
N PHE A 174 -4.40 -17.00 1.32
CA PHE A 174 -5.40 -17.93 1.83
C PHE A 174 -6.80 -17.64 1.26
N LEU A 175 -7.24 -16.37 1.28
CA LEU A 175 -8.53 -16.01 0.71
C LEU A 175 -8.56 -16.19 -0.82
N LEU A 176 -7.49 -15.83 -1.52
CA LEU A 176 -7.39 -16.08 -2.95
C LEU A 176 -7.51 -17.57 -3.28
N GLY A 177 -6.87 -18.44 -2.50
CA GLY A 177 -6.93 -19.88 -2.69
C GLY A 177 -8.28 -20.48 -2.31
N SER A 178 -9.01 -19.89 -1.35
CA SER A 178 -10.30 -20.40 -0.89
C SER A 178 -11.37 -20.39 -1.99
N THR A 179 -11.25 -19.52 -2.98
CA THR A 179 -12.19 -19.37 -4.09
C THR A 179 -12.16 -20.51 -5.10
N ILE A 180 -11.13 -21.35 -5.08
CA ILE A 180 -10.96 -22.49 -6.01
C ILE A 180 -10.95 -23.84 -5.31
N VAL A 181 -11.34 -23.87 -4.04
CA VAL A 181 -11.44 -25.12 -3.27
C VAL A 181 -12.41 -26.09 -3.94
N GLY A 182 -12.00 -27.35 -4.08
CA GLY A 182 -12.79 -28.40 -4.73
C GLY A 182 -12.63 -28.47 -6.24
N ALA A 183 -11.85 -27.63 -6.87
CA ALA A 183 -11.55 -27.75 -8.30
C ALA A 183 -10.67 -28.98 -8.60
N GLU A 184 -10.80 -29.51 -9.83
CA GLU A 184 -9.94 -30.58 -10.32
C GLU A 184 -8.47 -30.16 -10.37
N PRO A 185 -7.51 -31.12 -10.38
CA PRO A 185 -6.07 -30.81 -10.34
C PRO A 185 -5.59 -29.89 -11.46
N SER A 186 -6.11 -30.06 -12.68
CA SER A 186 -5.66 -29.26 -13.83
C SER A 186 -6.01 -27.77 -13.72
N PRO A 187 -7.28 -27.35 -13.49
CA PRO A 187 -7.63 -25.96 -13.23
C PRO A 187 -6.97 -25.42 -11.97
N LEU A 188 -6.80 -26.23 -10.92
CA LEU A 188 -6.14 -25.83 -9.68
C LEU A 188 -4.68 -25.43 -9.93
N LEU A 189 -3.89 -26.24 -10.60
CA LEU A 189 -2.50 -25.92 -10.94
C LEU A 189 -2.40 -24.68 -11.82
N SER A 190 -3.30 -24.55 -12.79
CA SER A 190 -3.34 -23.39 -13.68
C SER A 190 -3.70 -22.10 -12.93
N TYR A 191 -4.58 -22.18 -11.93
CA TYR A 191 -4.92 -21.08 -11.03
C TYR A 191 -3.70 -20.62 -10.23
N PHE A 192 -2.96 -21.54 -9.61
CA PHE A 192 -1.74 -21.21 -8.89
C PHE A 192 -0.68 -20.58 -9.79
N LEU A 193 -0.57 -21.04 -11.04
CA LEU A 193 0.31 -20.41 -12.01
C LEU A 193 -0.15 -18.97 -12.32
N GLY A 194 -1.44 -18.77 -12.50
CA GLY A 194 -2.03 -17.42 -12.67
C GLY A 194 -1.74 -16.50 -11.49
N LEU A 195 -1.94 -16.98 -10.26
CA LEU A 195 -1.61 -16.23 -9.03
C LEU A 195 -0.13 -15.86 -8.98
N LEU A 196 0.75 -16.81 -9.25
CA LEU A 196 2.21 -16.58 -9.26
C LEU A 196 2.59 -15.51 -10.28
N LEU A 197 2.04 -15.57 -11.49
CA LEU A 197 2.32 -14.60 -12.56
C LEU A 197 1.78 -13.21 -12.20
N ALA A 198 0.54 -13.11 -11.74
CA ALA A 198 -0.08 -11.83 -11.40
C ALA A 198 0.62 -11.17 -10.21
N GLN A 199 0.68 -11.86 -9.06
CA GLN A 199 1.30 -11.32 -7.86
C GLN A 199 2.80 -11.07 -8.06
N GLY A 200 3.51 -12.00 -8.71
CA GLY A 200 4.93 -11.87 -9.00
C GLY A 200 5.25 -10.66 -9.87
N SER A 201 4.47 -10.45 -10.93
CA SER A 201 4.64 -9.31 -11.83
C SER A 201 4.40 -7.99 -11.11
N VAL A 202 3.30 -7.88 -10.36
CA VAL A 202 2.99 -6.66 -9.61
C VAL A 202 4.03 -6.40 -8.52
N LEU A 203 4.41 -7.41 -7.75
CA LEU A 203 5.45 -7.27 -6.72
C LEU A 203 6.79 -6.81 -7.30
N LEU A 204 7.23 -7.40 -8.42
CA LEU A 204 8.46 -6.99 -9.08
C LEU A 204 8.40 -5.55 -9.55
N LEU A 205 7.32 -5.14 -10.21
CA LEU A 205 7.12 -3.78 -10.68
C LEU A 205 7.10 -2.77 -9.52
N VAL A 206 6.28 -3.06 -8.51
CA VAL A 206 6.08 -2.18 -7.36
C VAL A 206 7.37 -2.03 -6.55
N THR A 207 8.07 -3.13 -6.28
CA THR A 207 9.32 -3.10 -5.53
C THR A 207 10.47 -2.46 -6.32
N ALA A 208 10.50 -2.61 -7.65
CA ALA A 208 11.49 -1.95 -8.49
C ALA A 208 11.35 -0.41 -8.46
N TRP A 209 10.12 0.10 -8.34
CA TRP A 209 9.85 1.54 -8.37
C TRP A 209 9.70 2.18 -6.98
N SER A 210 9.57 1.38 -5.93
CA SER A 210 9.24 1.82 -4.57
C SER A 210 10.21 2.87 -4.02
N GLN A 211 11.52 2.70 -4.20
CA GLN A 211 12.52 3.62 -3.66
C GLN A 211 12.41 5.00 -4.31
N GLY A 212 12.36 5.05 -5.63
CA GLY A 212 12.20 6.32 -6.36
C GLY A 212 10.86 7.02 -6.07
N LEU A 213 9.79 6.25 -5.83
CA LEU A 213 8.50 6.78 -5.42
C LEU A 213 8.58 7.41 -4.02
N VAL A 214 9.11 6.69 -3.05
CA VAL A 214 9.24 7.16 -1.65
C VAL A 214 10.13 8.40 -1.56
N GLU A 215 11.23 8.44 -2.31
CA GLU A 215 12.12 9.61 -2.38
C GLU A 215 11.40 10.84 -2.95
N ARG A 216 10.66 10.68 -4.05
CA ARG A 216 9.91 11.79 -4.68
C ARG A 216 8.78 12.34 -3.82
N LEU A 217 8.12 11.47 -3.07
CA LEU A 217 7.02 11.87 -2.18
C LEU A 217 7.51 12.62 -0.94
N GLY A 218 8.72 12.32 -0.49
CA GLY A 218 9.28 12.87 0.73
C GLY A 218 8.45 12.51 1.98
N ALA A 219 8.80 13.10 3.10
CA ALA A 219 8.16 12.77 4.39
C ALA A 219 6.66 13.14 4.44
N GLN A 220 6.28 14.26 3.85
CA GLN A 220 4.89 14.73 3.88
C GLN A 220 4.00 13.90 2.95
N GLY A 221 4.45 13.60 1.73
CA GLY A 221 3.71 12.76 0.79
C GLY A 221 3.53 11.34 1.33
N ARG A 222 4.56 10.80 1.99
CA ARG A 222 4.47 9.48 2.65
C ARG A 222 3.44 9.47 3.77
N ARG A 223 3.41 10.49 4.63
CA ARG A 223 2.39 10.61 5.70
C ARG A 223 0.97 10.70 5.13
N LEU A 224 0.78 11.51 4.10
CA LEU A 224 -0.52 11.66 3.46
C LEU A 224 -0.98 10.34 2.82
N GLY A 225 -0.12 9.68 2.07
CA GLY A 225 -0.41 8.40 1.45
C GLY A 225 -0.71 7.31 2.49
N ALA A 226 0.07 7.23 3.57
CA ALA A 226 -0.21 6.30 4.65
C ALA A 226 -1.59 6.54 5.28
N GLY A 227 -1.98 7.80 5.49
CA GLY A 227 -3.33 8.15 5.96
C GLY A 227 -4.42 7.71 5.00
N ILE A 228 -4.19 7.84 3.68
CA ILE A 228 -5.13 7.37 2.64
C ILE A 228 -5.28 5.85 2.72
N TRP A 229 -4.18 5.09 2.79
CA TRP A 229 -4.22 3.62 2.91
C TRP A 229 -4.94 3.15 4.18
N ILE A 230 -4.68 3.81 5.32
CA ILE A 230 -5.40 3.54 6.58
C ILE A 230 -6.90 3.78 6.39
N GLY A 231 -7.28 4.91 5.80
CA GLY A 231 -8.69 5.25 5.55
C GLY A 231 -9.40 4.26 4.64
N ILE A 232 -8.76 3.85 3.53
CA ILE A 232 -9.30 2.86 2.60
C ILE A 232 -9.46 1.49 3.28
N GLY A 233 -8.42 1.03 4.00
CA GLY A 233 -8.46 -0.25 4.69
C GLY A 233 -9.58 -0.32 5.74
N MET A 234 -9.77 0.74 6.51
CA MET A 234 -10.86 0.84 7.48
C MET A 234 -12.23 0.87 6.81
N ALA A 235 -12.38 1.59 5.69
CA ALA A 235 -13.64 1.66 4.96
C ALA A 235 -14.02 0.30 4.35
N PHE A 236 -13.08 -0.39 3.72
CA PHE A 236 -13.34 -1.72 3.14
C PHE A 236 -13.64 -2.76 4.22
N ALA A 237 -12.90 -2.74 5.34
CA ALA A 237 -13.19 -3.63 6.46
C ALA A 237 -14.60 -3.40 7.05
N TRP A 238 -15.03 -2.15 7.12
CA TRP A 238 -16.39 -1.83 7.54
C TRP A 238 -17.44 -2.40 6.57
N VAL A 239 -17.24 -2.20 5.27
CA VAL A 239 -18.15 -2.74 4.24
C VAL A 239 -18.23 -4.27 4.34
N ALA A 240 -17.10 -4.96 4.43
CA ALA A 240 -17.07 -6.42 4.54
C ALA A 240 -17.81 -6.99 5.77
N LEU A 241 -18.05 -6.18 6.81
CA LEU A 241 -18.77 -6.62 8.02
C LEU A 241 -20.28 -6.31 8.00
N ILE A 242 -20.74 -5.40 7.12
CA ILE A 242 -22.14 -4.99 7.08
C ILE A 242 -22.90 -5.57 5.87
N ASP A 243 -22.19 -6.07 4.85
CA ASP A 243 -22.77 -6.81 3.71
C ASP A 243 -23.01 -8.28 4.07
#